data_cc2efd9102ba004bbdc6b637bddd19ad
#
_entry.id   cc2efd9102ba004bbdc6b637bddd19ad
#
_cell.length_a   1.000
_cell.length_b   1.000
_cell.length_c   1.000
_cell.angle_alpha   90.00
_cell.angle_beta   90.00
_cell.angle_gamma   90.00
#
_symmetry.space_group_name_H-M   'P 1'
#
loop_
_entity.id
_entity.type
_entity.pdbx_description
1 polymer ?
#
loop_
_entity_poly.entity_id
_entity_poly.type
_entity_poly.pdbx_seq_one_letter_code
_entity_poly.pdbx_strand_id
1 'polypeptide(L)'
;PWYQHLWARMRKQPAPPRMAAHNAQHDPYQTAFYQKFRTVVNSCITYRKTVIASTVAIFVLSVLMFKLVPQQFFPPSNRAEILVDLKLEEGASLTATEHAVKQVEKFLSTQTGIDNYVAYVGTGSTRFYLPLDQQLPQASFAQFVVLASSLEDRDALRQSLDQKIRQLLPAVRTRVSLLENGPPVGYPLQYRVSGEDLNLVRHWAQKVAAVVGDNPNSSNVHLDWGEPSKRIQLNIDQD
;
A
#
# COMPACT_ATOMS: atom_id res chain seq x y z
N PRO A 1 -29.81 -21.52 83.69
CA PRO A 1 -29.84 -21.44 82.26
C PRO A 1 -28.45 -21.75 81.66
N TRP A 2 -28.37 -22.88 81.08
CA TRP A 2 -27.15 -23.55 80.55
C TRP A 2 -26.43 -22.79 79.39
N TYR A 3 -27.05 -21.86 78.74
CA TYR A 3 -26.48 -21.07 77.65
C TYR A 3 -25.48 -19.97 78.11
N GLN A 4 -25.53 -19.53 79.36
CA GLN A 4 -24.57 -18.55 79.88
C GLN A 4 -23.14 -19.12 80.01
N HIS A 5 -22.97 -20.39 80.19
CA HIS A 5 -21.65 -21.02 80.23
C HIS A 5 -21.03 -21.25 78.84
N LEU A 6 -21.84 -21.26 77.77
CA LEU A 6 -21.37 -21.38 76.40
C LEU A 6 -20.77 -20.05 75.92
N TRP A 7 -21.34 -18.91 76.33
CA TRP A 7 -20.83 -17.57 75.95
C TRP A 7 -19.54 -17.20 76.66
N ALA A 8 -19.26 -17.72 77.84
CA ALA A 8 -18.04 -17.53 78.59
C ALA A 8 -16.86 -18.25 77.93
N ARG A 9 -17.12 -19.37 77.24
CA ARG A 9 -16.09 -20.19 76.54
C ARG A 9 -15.64 -19.60 75.21
N MET A 10 -16.49 -18.82 74.54
CA MET A 10 -16.17 -18.17 73.25
C MET A 10 -15.36 -16.87 73.39
N ARG A 11 -15.19 -16.34 74.59
CA ARG A 11 -14.44 -15.12 74.84
C ARG A 11 -12.92 -15.30 75.04
N LYS A 12 -12.40 -16.50 75.03
CA LYS A 12 -10.99 -16.75 75.00
C LYS A 12 -10.53 -16.96 73.56
N GLN A 13 -10.66 -15.93 72.74
CA GLN A 13 -9.88 -15.89 71.52
C GLN A 13 -8.44 -15.66 71.96
N PRO A 14 -7.48 -16.51 71.56
CA PRO A 14 -6.06 -16.21 71.75
C PRO A 14 -5.77 -14.88 71.04
N ALA A 15 -5.03 -14.03 71.69
CA ALA A 15 -4.57 -12.78 71.11
C ALA A 15 -3.94 -13.11 69.75
N PRO A 16 -4.32 -12.35 68.69
CA PRO A 16 -3.66 -12.59 67.41
C PRO A 16 -2.15 -12.55 67.59
N PRO A 17 -1.40 -13.46 66.95
CA PRO A 17 0.05 -13.44 67.05
C PRO A 17 0.49 -12.03 66.69
N ARG A 18 1.25 -11.39 67.61
CA ARG A 18 1.94 -10.15 67.28
C ARG A 18 2.73 -10.43 66.03
N MET A 19 2.27 -9.88 64.88
CA MET A 19 3.05 -9.87 63.65
C MET A 19 4.41 -9.33 64.08
N ALA A 20 5.41 -10.19 63.97
CA ALA A 20 6.79 -9.79 64.18
C ALA A 20 6.99 -8.53 63.33
N ALA A 21 7.55 -7.49 63.94
CA ALA A 21 7.87 -6.25 63.28
C ALA A 21 8.63 -6.62 61.99
N HIS A 22 7.96 -6.51 60.88
CA HIS A 22 8.55 -6.77 59.58
C HIS A 22 9.65 -5.72 59.46
N ASN A 23 10.90 -6.19 59.33
CA ASN A 23 12.08 -5.38 59.30
C ASN A 23 11.85 -4.11 58.49
N ALA A 24 11.84 -2.99 59.18
CA ALA A 24 11.61 -1.63 58.67
C ALA A 24 12.83 -1.13 57.87
N GLN A 25 13.54 -2.01 57.11
CA GLN A 25 14.81 -1.65 56.47
C GLN A 25 14.77 -1.61 54.95
N HIS A 26 13.66 -1.87 54.33
CA HIS A 26 13.60 -1.68 52.87
C HIS A 26 12.23 -1.10 52.48
N ASP A 27 12.10 0.21 52.68
CA ASP A 27 10.99 0.94 52.09
C ASP A 27 11.30 1.10 50.59
N PRO A 28 10.61 0.36 49.70
CA PRO A 28 10.88 0.41 48.26
C PRO A 28 10.67 1.81 47.67
N TYR A 29 10.01 2.70 48.43
CA TYR A 29 9.74 4.08 48.00
C TYR A 29 10.88 5.07 48.32
N GLN A 30 11.93 4.65 48.99
CA GLN A 30 13.14 5.47 49.27
C GLN A 30 14.23 5.34 48.23
N THR A 31 14.00 4.53 47.17
CA THR A 31 14.96 4.38 46.09
C THR A 31 15.13 5.68 45.32
N ALA A 32 16.34 5.98 44.83
CA ALA A 32 16.62 7.20 44.05
C ALA A 32 15.69 7.39 42.84
N PHE A 33 15.20 6.29 42.27
CA PHE A 33 14.18 6.31 41.23
C PHE A 33 12.87 6.90 41.71
N TYR A 34 12.36 6.45 42.86
CA TYR A 34 11.09 6.96 43.41
C TYR A 34 11.20 8.42 43.87
N GLN A 35 12.35 8.85 44.35
CA GLN A 35 12.56 10.26 44.69
C GLN A 35 12.53 11.14 43.46
N LYS A 36 13.17 10.73 42.35
CA LYS A 36 13.10 11.45 41.08
C LYS A 36 11.66 11.47 40.54
N PHE A 37 10.97 10.32 40.54
CA PHE A 37 9.58 10.22 40.12
C PHE A 37 8.67 11.14 40.92
N ARG A 38 8.82 11.16 42.25
CA ARG A 38 8.07 12.06 43.16
C ARG A 38 8.32 13.54 42.84
N THR A 39 9.58 13.90 42.54
CA THR A 39 9.91 15.27 42.14
C THR A 39 9.22 15.67 40.83
N VAL A 40 9.22 14.77 39.82
CA VAL A 40 8.53 15.00 38.55
C VAL A 40 7.03 15.17 38.78
N VAL A 41 6.39 14.26 39.53
CA VAL A 41 4.96 14.33 39.83
C VAL A 41 4.60 15.61 40.55
N ASN A 42 5.40 15.99 41.57
CA ASN A 42 5.16 17.27 42.31
C ASN A 42 5.32 18.47 41.39
N SER A 43 6.29 18.47 40.47
CA SER A 43 6.44 19.54 39.50
C SER A 43 5.25 19.60 38.54
N CYS A 44 4.73 18.45 38.08
CA CYS A 44 3.54 18.40 37.26
C CYS A 44 2.28 18.94 37.98
N ILE A 45 2.15 18.66 39.28
CA ILE A 45 1.04 19.17 40.09
C ILE A 45 1.18 20.69 40.30
N THR A 46 2.39 21.15 40.62
CA THR A 46 2.66 22.57 40.84
C THR A 46 2.42 23.39 39.55
N TYR A 47 2.91 22.91 38.43
CA TYR A 47 2.79 23.58 37.12
C TYR A 47 1.66 22.99 36.28
N ARG A 48 0.55 22.55 36.89
CA ARG A 48 -0.55 21.86 36.23
C ARG A 48 -1.09 22.56 34.97
N LYS A 49 -1.14 23.89 34.94
CA LYS A 49 -1.61 24.65 33.76
C LYS A 49 -0.64 24.52 32.59
N THR A 50 0.67 24.58 32.87
CA THR A 50 1.71 24.42 31.85
C THR A 50 1.73 23.00 31.31
N VAL A 51 1.58 21.99 32.18
CA VAL A 51 1.53 20.58 31.77
C VAL A 51 0.32 20.34 30.87
N ILE A 52 -0.86 20.84 31.24
CA ILE A 52 -2.07 20.71 30.41
C ILE A 52 -1.87 21.42 29.07
N ALA A 53 -1.37 22.68 29.09
CA ALA A 53 -1.13 23.43 27.87
C ALA A 53 -0.13 22.74 26.93
N SER A 54 0.98 22.19 27.46
CA SER A 54 1.97 21.46 26.66
C SER A 54 1.39 20.16 26.10
N THR A 55 0.60 19.42 26.88
CA THR A 55 -0.06 18.19 26.40
C THR A 55 -1.04 18.50 25.27
N VAL A 56 -1.84 19.54 25.41
CA VAL A 56 -2.76 19.98 24.35
C VAL A 56 -1.99 20.45 23.12
N ALA A 57 -0.91 21.20 23.30
CA ALA A 57 -0.06 21.66 22.19
C ALA A 57 0.57 20.50 21.43
N ILE A 58 1.12 19.49 22.13
CA ILE A 58 1.68 18.29 21.53
C ILE A 58 0.59 17.50 20.80
N PHE A 59 -0.59 17.36 21.39
CA PHE A 59 -1.71 16.68 20.75
C PHE A 59 -2.14 17.37 19.45
N VAL A 60 -2.31 18.70 19.47
CA VAL A 60 -2.63 19.48 18.26
C VAL A 60 -1.55 19.33 17.20
N LEU A 61 -0.28 19.41 17.59
CA LEU A 61 0.86 19.21 16.70
C LEU A 61 0.82 17.81 16.07
N SER A 62 0.58 16.78 16.85
CA SER A 62 0.46 15.40 16.37
C SER A 62 -0.67 15.23 15.34
N VAL A 63 -1.84 15.85 15.60
CA VAL A 63 -2.97 15.83 14.65
C VAL A 63 -2.62 16.56 13.36
N LEU A 64 -1.89 17.67 13.44
CA LEU A 64 -1.42 18.39 12.25
C LEU A 64 -0.39 17.57 11.46
N MET A 65 0.54 16.91 12.15
CA MET A 65 1.54 16.04 11.53
C MET A 65 0.91 14.80 10.90
N PHE A 66 -0.24 14.33 11.39
CA PHE A 66 -0.95 13.19 10.80
C PHE A 66 -1.35 13.43 9.34
N LYS A 67 -1.57 14.70 8.93
CA LYS A 67 -1.83 15.06 7.53
C LYS A 67 -0.64 14.81 6.59
N LEU A 68 0.57 14.73 7.12
CA LEU A 68 1.79 14.45 6.37
C LEU A 68 2.02 12.95 6.12
N VAL A 69 1.27 12.10 6.82
CA VAL A 69 1.38 10.65 6.66
C VAL A 69 0.71 10.25 5.34
N PRO A 70 1.45 9.69 4.38
CA PRO A 70 0.87 9.23 3.12
C PRO A 70 -0.10 8.08 3.40
N GLN A 71 -1.35 8.25 2.96
CA GLN A 71 -2.37 7.22 3.07
C GLN A 71 -2.24 6.27 1.88
N GLN A 72 -1.64 5.13 2.10
CA GLN A 72 -1.54 4.06 1.11
C GLN A 72 -2.18 2.80 1.68
N PHE A 73 -3.05 2.17 0.87
CA PHE A 73 -3.69 0.92 1.30
C PHE A 73 -2.68 -0.23 1.35
N PHE A 74 -1.84 -0.34 0.31
CA PHE A 74 -0.67 -1.21 0.29
C PHE A 74 0.56 -0.39 -0.08
N PRO A 75 1.56 -0.30 0.81
CA PRO A 75 2.82 0.36 0.47
C PRO A 75 3.58 -0.46 -0.57
N PRO A 76 4.33 0.20 -1.47
CA PRO A 76 5.23 -0.50 -2.37
C PRO A 76 6.29 -1.26 -1.57
N SER A 77 6.79 -2.35 -2.16
CA SER A 77 7.88 -3.12 -1.56
C SER A 77 9.19 -2.33 -1.55
N ASN A 78 10.11 -2.70 -0.64
CA ASN A 78 11.47 -2.16 -0.61
C ASN A 78 12.38 -2.85 -1.64
N ARG A 79 11.82 -3.24 -2.79
CA ARG A 79 12.56 -3.86 -3.89
C ARG A 79 12.83 -2.83 -4.97
N ALA A 80 13.97 -2.97 -5.65
CA ALA A 80 14.42 -2.02 -6.66
C ALA A 80 13.77 -2.24 -8.04
N GLU A 81 12.93 -3.26 -8.20
CA GLU A 81 12.30 -3.58 -9.47
C GLU A 81 11.11 -2.66 -9.78
N ILE A 82 11.04 -2.23 -11.03
CA ILE A 82 9.94 -1.49 -11.64
C ILE A 82 9.33 -2.38 -12.72
N LEU A 83 8.01 -2.51 -12.73
CA LEU A 83 7.28 -3.17 -13.80
C LEU A 83 6.79 -2.12 -14.80
N VAL A 84 7.02 -2.38 -16.09
CA VAL A 84 6.51 -1.56 -17.18
C VAL A 84 5.69 -2.45 -18.10
N ASP A 85 4.38 -2.26 -18.08
CA ASP A 85 3.45 -2.98 -18.94
C ASP A 85 3.18 -2.16 -20.20
N LEU A 86 3.25 -2.83 -21.34
CA LEU A 86 2.87 -2.29 -22.65
C LEU A 86 1.69 -3.11 -23.17
N LYS A 87 0.55 -2.48 -23.38
CA LYS A 87 -0.62 -3.14 -23.98
C LYS A 87 -1.01 -2.40 -25.26
N LEU A 88 -0.80 -3.07 -26.38
CA LEU A 88 -1.24 -2.61 -27.69
C LEU A 88 -2.76 -2.87 -27.87
N GLU A 89 -3.29 -2.39 -28.98
CA GLU A 89 -4.70 -2.68 -29.34
C GLU A 89 -4.95 -4.18 -29.44
N GLU A 90 -6.17 -4.60 -29.15
CA GLU A 90 -6.57 -5.99 -29.31
C GLU A 90 -6.44 -6.42 -30.77
N GLY A 91 -5.76 -7.56 -31.01
CA GLY A 91 -5.47 -8.06 -32.34
C GLY A 91 -4.13 -7.58 -32.93
N ALA A 92 -3.36 -6.76 -32.20
CA ALA A 92 -2.00 -6.45 -32.62
C ALA A 92 -1.14 -7.72 -32.70
N SER A 93 -0.28 -7.79 -33.72
CA SER A 93 0.60 -8.93 -33.92
C SER A 93 1.78 -8.92 -32.92
N LEU A 94 2.33 -10.09 -32.68
CA LEU A 94 3.55 -10.21 -31.86
C LEU A 94 4.71 -9.36 -32.42
N THR A 95 4.85 -9.27 -33.75
CA THR A 95 5.86 -8.43 -34.41
C THR A 95 5.65 -6.92 -34.11
N ALA A 96 4.39 -6.46 -34.07
CA ALA A 96 4.10 -5.08 -33.69
C ALA A 96 4.46 -4.80 -32.24
N THR A 97 4.19 -5.74 -31.35
CA THR A 97 4.58 -5.68 -29.95
C THR A 97 6.09 -5.67 -29.77
N GLU A 98 6.81 -6.55 -30.48
CA GLU A 98 8.27 -6.57 -30.48
C GLU A 98 8.86 -5.24 -30.96
N HIS A 99 8.26 -4.61 -31.98
CA HIS A 99 8.71 -3.32 -32.47
C HIS A 99 8.53 -2.21 -31.40
N ALA A 100 7.43 -2.19 -30.68
CA ALA A 100 7.20 -1.27 -29.57
C ALA A 100 8.21 -1.53 -28.43
N VAL A 101 8.49 -2.80 -28.10
CA VAL A 101 9.48 -3.19 -27.11
C VAL A 101 10.87 -2.65 -27.47
N LYS A 102 11.32 -2.83 -28.72
CA LYS A 102 12.63 -2.33 -29.20
C LYS A 102 12.77 -0.82 -29.07
N GLN A 103 11.68 -0.06 -29.23
CA GLN A 103 11.71 1.39 -29.01
C GLN A 103 11.94 1.73 -27.53
N VAL A 104 11.28 1.00 -26.62
CA VAL A 104 11.45 1.18 -25.17
C VAL A 104 12.85 0.73 -24.74
N GLU A 105 13.38 -0.39 -25.25
CA GLU A 105 14.74 -0.85 -24.97
C GLU A 105 15.79 0.20 -25.35
N LYS A 106 15.65 0.77 -26.56
CA LYS A 106 16.54 1.84 -27.01
C LYS A 106 16.48 3.06 -26.06
N PHE A 107 15.32 3.36 -25.52
CA PHE A 107 15.17 4.42 -24.56
C PHE A 107 15.78 4.04 -23.20
N LEU A 108 15.51 2.83 -22.67
CA LEU A 108 16.04 2.36 -21.39
C LEU A 108 17.57 2.31 -21.40
N SER A 109 18.20 1.91 -22.52
CA SER A 109 19.66 1.86 -22.65
C SER A 109 20.36 3.22 -22.52
N THR A 110 19.62 4.31 -22.64
CA THR A 110 20.14 5.69 -22.48
C THR A 110 19.92 6.26 -21.09
N GLN A 111 19.19 5.55 -20.22
CA GLN A 111 18.88 6.05 -18.89
C GLN A 111 19.97 5.67 -17.89
N THR A 112 20.23 6.56 -16.94
CA THR A 112 21.09 6.32 -15.78
C THR A 112 20.28 5.78 -14.61
N GLY A 113 20.89 5.07 -13.68
CA GLY A 113 20.22 4.52 -12.50
C GLY A 113 19.49 3.19 -12.76
N ILE A 114 19.74 2.56 -13.93
CA ILE A 114 19.26 1.22 -14.28
C ILE A 114 20.45 0.27 -14.27
N ASP A 115 20.40 -0.79 -13.46
CA ASP A 115 21.40 -1.84 -13.44
C ASP A 115 21.17 -2.86 -14.54
N ASN A 116 19.91 -3.28 -14.72
CA ASN A 116 19.52 -4.28 -15.69
C ASN A 116 18.03 -4.18 -16.03
N TYR A 117 17.63 -4.75 -17.15
CA TYR A 117 16.23 -4.93 -17.49
C TYR A 117 16.02 -6.20 -18.32
N VAL A 118 14.84 -6.78 -18.21
CA VAL A 118 14.40 -7.92 -19.02
C VAL A 118 13.05 -7.58 -19.64
N ALA A 119 12.92 -7.81 -20.95
CA ALA A 119 11.69 -7.64 -21.69
C ALA A 119 11.05 -9.01 -22.00
N TYR A 120 9.78 -9.13 -21.69
CA TYR A 120 8.93 -10.28 -22.04
C TYR A 120 7.96 -9.84 -23.11
N VAL A 121 8.03 -10.44 -24.31
CA VAL A 121 7.21 -10.08 -25.45
C VAL A 121 6.14 -11.15 -25.68
N GLY A 122 4.89 -10.74 -25.78
CA GLY A 122 3.75 -11.65 -25.92
C GLY A 122 3.35 -12.36 -24.62
N THR A 123 3.92 -11.97 -23.49
CA THR A 123 3.61 -12.55 -22.17
C THR A 123 4.04 -11.60 -21.05
N GLY A 124 3.59 -11.84 -19.84
CA GLY A 124 4.16 -11.22 -18.66
C GLY A 124 5.42 -11.94 -18.15
N SER A 125 6.08 -11.37 -17.19
CA SER A 125 7.24 -11.97 -16.51
C SER A 125 6.83 -13.27 -15.79
N THR A 126 7.78 -14.17 -15.66
CA THR A 126 7.61 -15.32 -14.77
C THR A 126 7.46 -14.85 -13.33
N ARG A 127 6.73 -15.61 -12.53
CA ARG A 127 6.52 -15.24 -11.11
C ARG A 127 7.84 -15.33 -10.33
N PHE A 128 8.47 -14.21 -10.11
CA PHE A 128 9.68 -14.06 -9.27
C PHE A 128 9.37 -13.45 -7.90
N TYR A 129 8.14 -13.02 -7.69
CA TYR A 129 7.65 -12.41 -6.47
C TYR A 129 6.23 -12.93 -6.15
N LEU A 130 5.97 -13.33 -4.89
CA LEU A 130 4.74 -14.03 -4.54
C LEU A 130 3.45 -13.26 -4.85
N PRO A 131 3.33 -11.97 -4.51
CA PRO A 131 2.16 -11.15 -4.82
C PRO A 131 2.09 -10.67 -6.28
N LEU A 132 3.04 -11.05 -7.14
CA LEU A 132 3.04 -10.60 -8.53
C LEU A 132 1.78 -11.05 -9.27
N ASP A 133 1.05 -10.10 -9.86
CA ASP A 133 -0.05 -10.38 -10.78
C ASP A 133 0.52 -10.89 -12.11
N GLN A 134 0.35 -12.18 -12.33
CA GLN A 134 0.91 -12.85 -13.51
C GLN A 134 0.01 -12.62 -14.72
N GLN A 135 0.55 -11.93 -15.72
CA GLN A 135 -0.17 -11.68 -16.97
C GLN A 135 -0.15 -12.92 -17.87
N LEU A 136 -1.30 -13.24 -18.44
CA LEU A 136 -1.44 -14.36 -19.38
C LEU A 136 -0.77 -14.03 -20.72
N PRO A 137 -0.30 -15.06 -21.48
CA PRO A 137 0.24 -14.88 -22.81
C PRO A 137 -0.78 -14.20 -23.73
N GLN A 138 -0.39 -13.09 -24.33
CA GLN A 138 -1.18 -12.31 -25.28
C GLN A 138 -0.26 -11.60 -26.26
N ALA A 139 -0.44 -11.81 -27.57
CA ALA A 139 0.42 -11.25 -28.61
C ALA A 139 0.55 -9.72 -28.56
N SER A 140 -0.50 -9.02 -28.11
CA SER A 140 -0.54 -7.56 -27.97
C SER A 140 -0.02 -7.04 -26.62
N PHE A 141 0.62 -7.87 -25.81
CA PHE A 141 1.14 -7.52 -24.49
C PHE A 141 2.65 -7.73 -24.39
N ALA A 142 3.32 -6.82 -23.71
CA ALA A 142 4.71 -7.00 -23.29
C ALA A 142 4.92 -6.40 -21.90
N GLN A 143 5.88 -6.94 -21.16
CA GLN A 143 6.23 -6.48 -19.85
C GLN A 143 7.74 -6.35 -19.68
N PHE A 144 8.20 -5.23 -19.14
CA PHE A 144 9.57 -5.08 -18.68
C PHE A 144 9.64 -5.24 -17.17
N VAL A 145 10.69 -5.89 -16.73
CA VAL A 145 11.16 -5.85 -15.35
C VAL A 145 12.46 -5.05 -15.36
N VAL A 146 12.42 -3.85 -14.84
CA VAL A 146 13.57 -2.93 -14.79
C VAL A 146 14.12 -2.93 -13.38
N LEU A 147 15.39 -3.24 -13.21
CA LEU A 147 16.11 -3.21 -11.94
C LEU A 147 16.83 -1.86 -11.82
N ALA A 148 16.40 -1.04 -10.87
CA ALA A 148 17.07 0.22 -10.54
C ALA A 148 18.30 -0.03 -9.66
N SER A 149 19.30 0.86 -9.73
CA SER A 149 20.54 0.76 -8.96
C SER A 149 20.35 1.03 -7.46
N SER A 150 19.33 1.82 -7.12
CA SER A 150 18.95 2.13 -5.74
C SER A 150 17.44 2.35 -5.60
N LEU A 151 16.95 2.45 -4.35
CA LEU A 151 15.54 2.79 -4.10
C LEU A 151 15.22 4.26 -4.48
N GLU A 152 16.20 5.14 -4.34
CA GLU A 152 16.06 6.56 -4.73
C GLU A 152 15.96 6.68 -6.26
N ASP A 153 16.84 5.96 -6.99
CA ASP A 153 16.79 5.89 -8.45
C ASP A 153 15.48 5.29 -8.92
N ARG A 154 15.00 4.23 -8.26
CA ARG A 154 13.71 3.60 -8.56
C ARG A 154 12.55 4.61 -8.56
N ASP A 155 12.45 5.43 -7.52
CA ASP A 155 11.34 6.36 -7.37
C ASP A 155 11.44 7.52 -8.37
N ALA A 156 12.64 7.99 -8.67
CA ALA A 156 12.92 8.97 -9.72
C ALA A 156 12.61 8.41 -11.12
N LEU A 157 13.10 7.18 -11.41
CA LEU A 157 12.87 6.49 -12.67
C LEU A 157 11.39 6.23 -12.92
N ARG A 158 10.63 5.80 -11.91
CA ARG A 158 9.20 5.54 -12.04
C ARG A 158 8.44 6.71 -12.66
N GLN A 159 8.69 7.93 -12.15
CA GLN A 159 8.00 9.12 -12.64
C GLN A 159 8.45 9.48 -14.06
N SER A 160 9.75 9.43 -14.32
CA SER A 160 10.31 9.76 -15.63
C SER A 160 9.93 8.73 -16.72
N LEU A 161 9.95 7.44 -16.39
CA LEU A 161 9.59 6.37 -17.31
C LEU A 161 8.12 6.45 -17.73
N ASP A 162 7.19 6.65 -16.79
CA ASP A 162 5.76 6.74 -17.11
C ASP A 162 5.48 7.87 -18.11
N GLN A 163 6.04 9.05 -17.88
CA GLN A 163 5.84 10.19 -18.76
C GLN A 163 6.48 9.98 -20.14
N LYS A 164 7.74 9.52 -20.18
CA LYS A 164 8.51 9.42 -21.42
C LYS A 164 8.03 8.26 -22.31
N ILE A 165 7.69 7.11 -21.72
CA ILE A 165 7.17 5.97 -22.49
C ILE A 165 5.82 6.33 -23.13
N ARG A 166 4.94 7.04 -22.43
CA ARG A 166 3.68 7.55 -23.02
C ARG A 166 3.91 8.50 -24.18
N GLN A 167 4.95 9.35 -24.09
CA GLN A 167 5.32 10.23 -25.20
C GLN A 167 5.90 9.48 -26.39
N LEU A 168 6.69 8.44 -26.12
CA LEU A 168 7.32 7.62 -27.14
C LEU A 168 6.31 6.75 -27.87
N LEU A 169 5.33 6.21 -27.15
CA LEU A 169 4.32 5.27 -27.63
C LEU A 169 2.89 5.75 -27.34
N PRO A 170 2.42 6.84 -27.95
CA PRO A 170 1.12 7.43 -27.62
C PRO A 170 -0.09 6.51 -27.92
N ALA A 171 0.07 5.58 -28.86
CA ALA A 171 -0.96 4.58 -29.24
C ALA A 171 -0.92 3.32 -28.37
N VAL A 172 0.06 3.17 -27.48
CA VAL A 172 0.21 2.02 -26.61
C VAL A 172 -0.20 2.37 -25.19
N ARG A 173 -1.07 1.60 -24.59
CA ARG A 173 -1.39 1.75 -23.19
C ARG A 173 -0.22 1.27 -22.34
N THR A 174 0.35 2.18 -21.57
CA THR A 174 1.51 1.91 -20.73
C THR A 174 1.16 2.05 -19.27
N ARG A 175 1.73 1.19 -18.43
CA ARG A 175 1.64 1.26 -16.98
C ARG A 175 3.01 1.04 -16.35
N VAL A 176 3.44 1.98 -15.53
CA VAL A 176 4.66 1.85 -14.73
C VAL A 176 4.26 1.66 -13.27
N SER A 177 4.56 0.51 -12.71
CA SER A 177 4.18 0.14 -11.35
C SER A 177 5.36 -0.41 -10.55
N LEU A 178 5.28 -0.27 -9.24
CA LEU A 178 6.20 -0.92 -8.30
C LEU A 178 5.59 -2.24 -7.84
N LEU A 179 6.44 -3.11 -7.31
CA LEU A 179 5.97 -4.33 -6.65
C LEU A 179 5.24 -3.96 -5.34
N GLU A 180 4.08 -4.52 -5.12
CA GLU A 180 3.24 -4.25 -3.95
C GLU A 180 3.49 -5.26 -2.83
N ASN A 181 3.44 -4.82 -1.56
CA ASN A 181 3.57 -5.69 -0.37
C ASN A 181 2.23 -6.34 0.03
N GLY A 182 1.39 -6.69 -0.93
CA GLY A 182 0.08 -7.25 -0.64
C GLY A 182 -0.54 -7.86 -1.89
N PRO A 183 -1.80 -8.26 -1.83
CA PRO A 183 -2.49 -8.71 -3.03
C PRO A 183 -2.43 -7.64 -4.11
N PRO A 184 -2.25 -8.02 -5.39
CA PRO A 184 -2.17 -7.05 -6.48
C PRO A 184 -3.51 -6.29 -6.58
N VAL A 185 -3.45 -4.97 -6.44
CA VAL A 185 -4.64 -4.10 -6.48
C VAL A 185 -5.01 -3.72 -7.92
N GLY A 186 -4.09 -3.88 -8.84
CA GLY A 186 -4.26 -3.45 -10.22
C GLY A 186 -4.33 -1.92 -10.33
N TYR A 187 -5.45 -1.38 -10.73
CA TYR A 187 -5.67 0.07 -10.76
C TYR A 187 -6.33 0.55 -9.48
N PRO A 188 -5.81 1.62 -8.83
CA PRO A 188 -6.30 2.08 -7.54
C PRO A 188 -7.73 2.64 -7.57
N LEU A 189 -8.14 3.18 -8.72
CA LEU A 189 -9.51 3.67 -8.94
C LEU A 189 -10.19 2.80 -9.98
N GLN A 190 -11.31 2.21 -9.60
CA GLN A 190 -12.13 1.38 -10.48
C GLN A 190 -13.60 1.77 -10.33
N TYR A 191 -14.22 2.14 -11.45
CA TYR A 191 -15.65 2.41 -11.51
C TYR A 191 -16.35 1.27 -12.23
N ARG A 192 -17.35 0.68 -11.62
CA ARG A 192 -18.16 -0.37 -12.23
C ARG A 192 -19.46 0.22 -12.77
N VAL A 193 -19.65 0.09 -14.06
CA VAL A 193 -20.92 0.42 -14.74
C VAL A 193 -21.59 -0.90 -15.10
N SER A 194 -22.81 -1.12 -14.66
CA SER A 194 -23.57 -2.36 -14.89
C SER A 194 -24.99 -2.06 -15.35
N GLY A 195 -25.56 -2.95 -16.13
CA GLY A 195 -26.92 -2.86 -16.66
C GLY A 195 -27.25 -4.08 -17.50
N GLU A 196 -28.51 -4.21 -17.93
CA GLU A 196 -28.96 -5.34 -18.74
C GLU A 196 -28.63 -5.17 -20.24
N ASP A 197 -28.64 -3.92 -20.75
CA ASP A 197 -28.29 -3.61 -22.13
C ASP A 197 -26.80 -3.28 -22.25
N LEU A 198 -26.07 -4.11 -22.99
CA LEU A 198 -24.64 -3.97 -23.23
C LEU A 198 -24.26 -2.67 -23.96
N ASN A 199 -25.08 -2.21 -24.88
CA ASN A 199 -24.82 -0.97 -25.63
C ASN A 199 -24.96 0.24 -24.72
N LEU A 200 -26.00 0.22 -23.88
CA LEU A 200 -26.24 1.28 -22.89
C LEU A 200 -25.14 1.31 -21.83
N VAL A 201 -24.71 0.15 -21.34
CA VAL A 201 -23.56 0.02 -20.40
C VAL A 201 -22.31 0.61 -21.02
N ARG A 202 -21.97 0.23 -22.26
CA ARG A 202 -20.79 0.76 -22.96
C ARG A 202 -20.87 2.27 -23.14
N HIS A 203 -22.03 2.79 -23.56
CA HIS A 203 -22.25 4.23 -23.73
C HIS A 203 -22.02 5.00 -22.41
N TRP A 204 -22.56 4.53 -21.31
CA TRP A 204 -22.38 5.16 -20.01
C TRP A 204 -20.94 5.00 -19.47
N ALA A 205 -20.33 3.84 -19.69
CA ALA A 205 -18.93 3.62 -19.31
C ALA A 205 -17.98 4.60 -20.03
N GLN A 206 -18.21 4.84 -21.32
CA GLN A 206 -17.45 5.84 -22.08
C GLN A 206 -17.66 7.27 -21.56
N LYS A 207 -18.89 7.63 -21.17
CA LYS A 207 -19.17 8.94 -20.55
C LYS A 207 -18.46 9.09 -19.22
N VAL A 208 -18.48 8.05 -18.36
CA VAL A 208 -17.75 8.06 -17.08
C VAL A 208 -16.25 8.18 -17.32
N ALA A 209 -15.71 7.43 -18.28
CA ALA A 209 -14.29 7.49 -18.63
C ALA A 209 -13.89 8.89 -19.13
N ALA A 210 -14.73 9.56 -19.94
CA ALA A 210 -14.47 10.92 -20.38
C ALA A 210 -14.41 11.91 -19.21
N VAL A 211 -15.42 11.88 -18.32
CA VAL A 211 -15.47 12.77 -17.15
C VAL A 211 -14.28 12.55 -16.22
N VAL A 212 -13.87 11.27 -16.01
CA VAL A 212 -12.68 10.95 -15.21
C VAL A 212 -11.41 11.41 -15.93
N GLY A 213 -11.34 11.27 -17.25
CA GLY A 213 -10.20 11.68 -18.07
C GLY A 213 -9.98 13.20 -18.13
N ASP A 214 -11.05 13.99 -18.01
CA ASP A 214 -10.97 15.45 -17.97
C ASP A 214 -10.35 15.98 -16.65
N ASN A 215 -10.24 15.12 -15.63
CA ASN A 215 -9.60 15.53 -14.37
C ASN A 215 -8.07 15.51 -14.51
N PRO A 216 -7.37 16.63 -14.27
CA PRO A 216 -5.91 16.72 -14.43
C PRO A 216 -5.11 15.80 -13.48
N ASN A 217 -5.75 15.32 -12.39
CA ASN A 217 -5.13 14.42 -11.44
C ASN A 217 -5.34 12.93 -11.80
N SER A 218 -6.08 12.63 -12.87
CA SER A 218 -6.26 11.27 -13.35
C SER A 218 -5.38 10.99 -14.56
N SER A 219 -4.87 9.77 -14.64
CA SER A 219 -4.06 9.33 -15.77
C SER A 219 -4.38 7.87 -16.09
N ASN A 220 -4.12 7.45 -17.33
CA ASN A 220 -4.32 6.08 -17.79
C ASN A 220 -5.77 5.57 -17.65
N VAL A 221 -6.74 6.46 -17.93
CA VAL A 221 -8.16 6.12 -17.90
C VAL A 221 -8.48 5.23 -19.09
N HIS A 222 -9.08 4.08 -18.84
CA HIS A 222 -9.44 3.11 -19.87
C HIS A 222 -10.65 2.27 -19.43
N LEU A 223 -11.26 1.63 -20.39
CA LEU A 223 -12.28 0.63 -20.14
C LEU A 223 -11.62 -0.75 -20.01
N ASP A 224 -12.09 -1.55 -19.08
CA ASP A 224 -11.63 -2.94 -18.91
C ASP A 224 -12.11 -3.82 -20.08
N TRP A 225 -13.26 -3.52 -20.61
CA TRP A 225 -13.69 -4.05 -21.89
C TRP A 225 -12.87 -3.46 -23.03
N GLY A 226 -12.05 -4.29 -23.66
CA GLY A 226 -11.27 -3.92 -24.83
C GLY A 226 -12.11 -3.33 -25.97
N GLU A 227 -11.44 -2.63 -26.86
CA GLU A 227 -12.09 -2.09 -28.06
C GLU A 227 -12.54 -3.23 -28.99
N PRO A 228 -13.57 -3.02 -29.81
CA PRO A 228 -14.01 -4.00 -30.79
C PRO A 228 -12.87 -4.33 -31.76
N SER A 229 -12.46 -5.59 -31.81
CA SER A 229 -11.45 -6.07 -32.75
C SER A 229 -12.13 -6.65 -34.01
N LYS A 230 -11.47 -6.51 -35.15
CA LYS A 230 -11.91 -7.15 -36.40
C LYS A 230 -11.73 -8.66 -36.30
N ARG A 231 -12.76 -9.44 -36.61
CA ARG A 231 -12.72 -10.90 -36.67
C ARG A 231 -13.02 -11.35 -38.11
N ILE A 232 -12.18 -12.21 -38.65
CA ILE A 232 -12.46 -12.92 -39.90
C ILE A 232 -13.11 -14.25 -39.50
N GLN A 233 -14.30 -14.51 -40.01
CA GLN A 233 -15.01 -15.78 -39.88
C GLN A 233 -14.92 -16.52 -41.20
N LEU A 234 -14.27 -17.66 -41.22
CA LEU A 234 -14.22 -18.56 -42.39
C LEU A 234 -15.39 -19.53 -42.27
N ASN A 235 -16.31 -19.51 -43.23
CA ASN A 235 -17.34 -20.53 -43.39
C ASN A 235 -16.84 -21.48 -44.48
N ILE A 236 -16.43 -22.69 -44.08
CA ILE A 236 -16.00 -23.71 -44.99
C ILE A 236 -17.24 -24.47 -45.48
N ASP A 237 -17.51 -24.41 -46.76
CA ASP A 237 -18.51 -25.26 -47.41
C ASP A 237 -17.90 -26.65 -47.59
N GLN A 238 -18.54 -27.65 -47.03
CA GLN A 238 -18.00 -29.02 -46.97
C GLN A 238 -18.72 -29.98 -47.96
N ASP A 239 -19.49 -29.42 -48.93
CA ASP A 239 -20.16 -30.24 -49.95
C ASP A 239 -19.23 -30.72 -51.04
#